data_473f6bad1b60271dcb4677568a196349
#
_entry.id   473f6bad1b60271dcb4677568a196349
#
_cell.length_a   1.000
_cell.length_b   1.000
_cell.length_c   1.000
_cell.angle_alpha   90.00
_cell.angle_beta   90.00
_cell.angle_gamma   90.00
#
_symmetry.space_group_name_H-M   'P 1'
#
loop_
_entity.id
_entity.type
_entity.pdbx_description
1 polymer ?
#
loop_
_entity_poly.entity_id
_entity_poly.type
_entity_poly.pdbx_seq_one_letter_code
_entity_poly.pdbx_strand_id
1 'polypeptide(L)'
;NNQQITNVDGWTFTQDNTNLRILLEDSIDFRDPNYYFGISCRSCDPPKTEYYENRLRDVFSQTTFSDLFVNSNNDIWQNFILSESKNLNRDIFFIGSELADYTKLGDHIKLAMTVPHHGLNWIKNEPWAYLDKTRNLHNKNAIYLVAAGPLSKIIIHDLYYVGNKLNNNNSQYIDIGSSLDNILFDKITRSY
;
A
#
# COMPACT_ATOMS: atom_id res chain seq x y z
N ASN A 1 -27.74 -6.64 -12.65
CA ASN A 1 -27.10 -7.69 -11.83
C ASN A 1 -26.06 -7.01 -10.94
N ASN A 2 -26.46 -6.69 -9.69
CA ASN A 2 -25.53 -6.18 -8.69
C ASN A 2 -24.69 -7.37 -8.19
N GLN A 3 -23.59 -7.67 -8.86
CA GLN A 3 -22.62 -8.61 -8.33
C GLN A 3 -21.83 -7.89 -7.22
N GLN A 4 -22.08 -8.31 -6.01
CA GLN A 4 -21.30 -7.94 -4.84
C GLN A 4 -19.99 -8.73 -4.90
N ILE A 5 -18.87 -8.06 -5.17
CA ILE A 5 -17.55 -8.69 -5.15
C ILE A 5 -17.00 -8.53 -3.75
N THR A 6 -17.02 -9.62 -2.99
CA THR A 6 -16.37 -9.70 -1.68
C THR A 6 -15.06 -10.45 -1.86
N ASN A 7 -13.96 -9.83 -1.51
CA ASN A 7 -12.66 -10.53 -1.49
C ASN A 7 -12.47 -11.30 -0.17
N VAL A 8 -11.38 -12.09 -0.10
CA VAL A 8 -11.02 -12.94 1.06
C VAL A 8 -10.88 -12.14 2.36
N ASP A 9 -10.61 -10.85 2.27
CA ASP A 9 -10.40 -9.94 3.43
C ASP A 9 -11.71 -9.26 3.87
N GLY A 10 -12.87 -9.69 3.35
CA GLY A 10 -14.16 -9.11 3.67
C GLY A 10 -14.46 -7.75 3.03
N TRP A 11 -13.63 -7.32 2.09
CA TRP A 11 -13.87 -6.09 1.34
C TRP A 11 -14.99 -6.28 0.33
N THR A 12 -16.02 -5.46 0.43
CA THR A 12 -17.13 -5.50 -0.49
C THR A 12 -17.21 -4.23 -1.31
N PHE A 13 -17.05 -4.35 -2.62
CA PHE A 13 -17.30 -3.26 -3.55
C PHE A 13 -18.76 -3.32 -3.99
N THR A 14 -19.53 -2.31 -3.63
CA THR A 14 -20.91 -2.12 -4.07
C THR A 14 -20.98 -0.95 -5.05
N GLN A 15 -22.10 -0.83 -5.79
CA GLN A 15 -22.34 0.34 -6.64
C GLN A 15 -22.29 1.67 -5.87
N ASP A 16 -22.61 1.64 -4.57
CA ASP A 16 -22.56 2.82 -3.70
C ASP A 16 -21.15 3.31 -3.37
N ASN A 17 -20.12 2.55 -3.77
CA ASN A 17 -18.70 2.90 -3.54
C ASN A 17 -18.04 3.56 -4.77
N THR A 18 -18.82 4.21 -5.62
CA THR A 18 -18.32 4.85 -6.84
C THR A 18 -17.15 5.81 -6.57
N ASN A 19 -17.23 6.62 -5.52
CA ASN A 19 -16.15 7.55 -5.17
C ASN A 19 -14.84 6.83 -4.80
N LEU A 20 -14.92 5.72 -4.07
CA LEU A 20 -13.73 4.93 -3.74
C LEU A 20 -13.12 4.26 -4.97
N ARG A 21 -13.96 3.81 -5.90
CA ARG A 21 -13.50 3.28 -7.17
C ARG A 21 -12.76 4.35 -7.97
N ILE A 22 -13.28 5.57 -8.03
CA ILE A 22 -12.61 6.69 -8.70
C ILE A 22 -11.23 6.94 -8.08
N LEU A 23 -11.12 7.02 -6.75
CA LEU A 23 -9.85 7.22 -6.07
C LEU A 23 -8.83 6.10 -6.35
N LEU A 24 -9.29 4.86 -6.44
CA LEU A 24 -8.43 3.72 -6.83
C LEU A 24 -8.01 3.82 -8.30
N GLU A 25 -8.92 4.18 -9.19
CA GLU A 25 -8.62 4.37 -10.61
C GLU A 25 -7.64 5.54 -10.81
N ASP A 26 -7.84 6.66 -10.12
CA ASP A 26 -6.94 7.81 -10.14
C ASP A 26 -5.51 7.41 -9.70
N SER A 27 -5.39 6.56 -8.68
CA SER A 27 -4.08 6.07 -8.23
C SER A 27 -3.37 5.20 -9.28
N ILE A 28 -4.12 4.48 -10.11
CA ILE A 28 -3.58 3.64 -11.20
C ILE A 28 -3.27 4.50 -12.45
N ASP A 29 -4.06 5.53 -12.68
CA ASP A 29 -3.91 6.40 -13.85
C ASP A 29 -2.94 7.56 -13.61
N PHE A 30 -2.43 7.68 -12.39
CA PHE A 30 -1.44 8.70 -12.05
C PHE A 30 -0.14 8.49 -12.84
N ARG A 31 0.41 9.55 -13.40
CA ARG A 31 1.62 9.52 -14.23
C ARG A 31 2.69 10.43 -13.66
N ASP A 32 3.75 9.80 -13.16
CA ASP A 32 4.93 10.47 -12.65
C ASP A 32 6.16 9.58 -12.81
N PRO A 33 7.33 10.08 -13.21
CA PRO A 33 8.55 9.29 -13.41
C PRO A 33 9.02 8.50 -12.18
N ASN A 34 8.63 8.92 -10.99
CA ASN A 34 8.99 8.28 -9.72
C ASN A 34 7.84 7.48 -9.10
N TYR A 35 6.75 7.25 -9.83
CA TYR A 35 5.61 6.47 -9.37
C TYR A 35 5.57 5.12 -10.08
N TYR A 36 5.78 4.04 -9.32
CA TYR A 36 5.92 2.68 -9.84
C TYR A 36 4.70 1.82 -9.51
N PHE A 37 4.38 0.90 -10.41
CA PHE A 37 3.22 0.03 -10.30
C PHE A 37 3.64 -1.42 -10.08
N GLY A 38 3.14 -2.05 -9.01
CA GLY A 38 3.24 -3.48 -8.80
C GLY A 38 2.03 -4.21 -9.40
N ILE A 39 2.27 -5.08 -10.36
CA ILE A 39 1.23 -5.92 -10.98
C ILE A 39 1.43 -7.40 -10.65
N SER A 40 0.39 -8.20 -10.79
CA SER A 40 0.50 -9.66 -10.62
C SER A 40 1.44 -10.24 -11.66
N CYS A 41 2.14 -11.33 -11.34
CA CYS A 41 2.91 -12.06 -12.33
C CYS A 41 1.99 -12.82 -13.30
N ARG A 42 2.47 -13.03 -14.54
CA ARG A 42 1.68 -13.70 -15.59
C ARG A 42 1.29 -15.14 -15.25
N SER A 43 2.09 -15.84 -14.46
CA SER A 43 1.79 -17.21 -14.03
C SER A 43 0.77 -17.25 -12.90
N CYS A 44 0.63 -16.18 -12.10
CA CYS A 44 -0.27 -16.14 -10.96
C CYS A 44 -1.70 -15.75 -11.34
N ASP A 45 -1.86 -14.74 -12.17
CA ASP A 45 -3.17 -14.24 -12.60
C ASP A 45 -3.06 -13.64 -14.02
N PRO A 46 -3.00 -14.49 -15.07
CA PRO A 46 -2.80 -14.01 -16.43
C PRO A 46 -3.80 -12.94 -16.90
N PRO A 47 -5.13 -13.07 -16.63
CA PRO A 47 -6.11 -12.08 -17.09
C PRO A 47 -5.90 -10.71 -16.44
N LYS A 48 -5.58 -10.67 -15.13
CA LYS A 48 -5.28 -9.41 -14.46
C LYS A 48 -3.99 -8.79 -14.95
N THR A 49 -2.97 -9.61 -15.13
CA THR A 49 -1.67 -9.13 -15.64
C THR A 49 -1.86 -8.48 -16.99
N GLU A 50 -2.55 -9.12 -17.94
CA GLU A 50 -2.83 -8.58 -19.27
C GLU A 50 -3.64 -7.27 -19.19
N TYR A 51 -4.64 -7.21 -18.32
CA TYR A 51 -5.42 -5.99 -18.10
C TYR A 51 -4.55 -4.82 -17.66
N TYR A 52 -3.68 -5.03 -16.65
CA TYR A 52 -2.81 -3.96 -16.16
C TYR A 52 -1.68 -3.61 -17.11
N GLU A 53 -1.07 -4.58 -17.80
CA GLU A 53 -0.07 -4.32 -18.83
C GLU A 53 -0.65 -3.45 -19.98
N ASN A 54 -1.90 -3.68 -20.37
CA ASN A 54 -2.58 -2.87 -21.36
C ASN A 54 -2.88 -1.46 -20.84
N ARG A 55 -3.34 -1.33 -19.59
CA ARG A 55 -3.67 -0.04 -18.97
C ARG A 55 -2.43 0.81 -18.71
N LEU A 56 -1.30 0.19 -18.38
CA LEU A 56 -0.03 0.84 -18.03
C LEU A 56 0.99 0.83 -19.17
N ARG A 57 0.55 0.60 -20.41
CA ARG A 57 1.43 0.47 -21.58
C ARG A 57 2.34 1.67 -21.77
N ASP A 58 1.85 2.87 -21.53
CA ASP A 58 2.57 4.14 -21.66
C ASP A 58 3.66 4.33 -20.59
N VAL A 59 3.55 3.64 -19.47
CA VAL A 59 4.51 3.67 -18.34
C VAL A 59 5.06 2.29 -17.99
N PHE A 60 5.17 1.41 -18.98
CA PHE A 60 5.60 0.02 -18.76
C PHE A 60 6.99 -0.08 -18.10
N SER A 61 7.88 0.86 -18.36
CA SER A 61 9.19 0.94 -17.70
C SER A 61 9.12 1.21 -16.19
N GLN A 62 7.97 1.66 -15.68
CA GLN A 62 7.70 1.91 -14.27
C GLN A 62 6.87 0.78 -13.63
N THR A 63 6.74 -0.35 -14.33
CA THR A 63 5.95 -1.49 -13.88
C THR A 63 6.89 -2.59 -13.39
N THR A 64 6.55 -3.20 -12.25
CA THR A 64 7.24 -4.36 -11.69
C THR A 64 6.23 -5.40 -11.23
N PHE A 65 6.70 -6.61 -10.93
CA PHE A 65 5.82 -7.63 -10.37
C PHE A 65 5.72 -7.47 -8.85
N SER A 66 4.50 -7.59 -8.33
CA SER A 66 4.21 -7.51 -6.89
C SER A 66 4.86 -8.65 -6.09
N ASP A 67 5.29 -9.72 -6.75
CA ASP A 67 6.01 -10.85 -6.14
C ASP A 67 7.40 -10.47 -5.58
N LEU A 68 7.84 -9.23 -5.82
CA LEU A 68 9.12 -8.73 -5.29
C LEU A 68 9.23 -8.88 -3.76
N PHE A 69 8.12 -8.78 -3.04
CA PHE A 69 8.06 -8.86 -1.57
C PHE A 69 7.56 -10.19 -1.02
N VAL A 70 7.23 -11.14 -1.90
CA VAL A 70 6.59 -12.41 -1.53
C VAL A 70 7.30 -13.60 -2.19
N ASN A 71 6.79 -14.80 -1.99
CA ASN A 71 7.36 -16.04 -2.54
C ASN A 71 8.84 -16.21 -2.14
N SER A 72 9.69 -16.54 -3.08
CA SER A 72 11.13 -16.77 -2.85
C SER A 72 11.91 -15.55 -2.34
N ASN A 73 11.36 -14.36 -2.44
CA ASN A 73 11.99 -13.12 -1.97
C ASN A 73 11.52 -12.72 -0.56
N ASN A 74 10.53 -13.40 -0.01
CA ASN A 74 9.92 -13.00 1.27
C ASN A 74 10.93 -12.96 2.42
N ASP A 75 11.79 -13.99 2.55
CA ASP A 75 12.79 -14.04 3.61
C ASP A 75 13.82 -12.90 3.48
N ILE A 76 14.24 -12.60 2.26
CA ILE A 76 15.17 -11.49 1.99
C ILE A 76 14.51 -10.16 2.36
N TRP A 77 13.26 -9.99 1.99
CA TRP A 77 12.48 -8.81 2.30
C TRP A 77 12.28 -8.64 3.82
N GLN A 78 11.90 -9.68 4.52
CA GLN A 78 11.72 -9.64 5.97
C GLN A 78 13.05 -9.34 6.69
N ASN A 79 14.14 -9.97 6.29
CA ASN A 79 15.46 -9.67 6.84
C ASN A 79 15.85 -8.20 6.59
N PHE A 80 15.58 -7.68 5.40
CA PHE A 80 15.84 -6.27 5.10
C PHE A 80 15.07 -5.36 6.06
N ILE A 81 13.77 -5.59 6.25
CA ILE A 81 12.94 -4.76 7.14
C ILE A 81 13.38 -4.89 8.59
N LEU A 82 13.59 -6.10 9.11
CA LEU A 82 13.87 -6.33 10.53
C LEU A 82 15.29 -5.97 10.95
N SER A 83 16.25 -6.03 10.03
CA SER A 83 17.68 -5.94 10.35
C SER A 83 18.42 -4.84 9.59
N GLU A 84 18.34 -4.83 8.28
CA GLU A 84 19.18 -3.97 7.45
C GLU A 84 18.67 -2.54 7.36
N SER A 85 17.35 -2.37 7.37
CA SER A 85 16.71 -1.05 7.22
C SER A 85 17.05 -0.08 8.35
N LYS A 86 17.42 -0.58 9.54
CA LYS A 86 17.91 0.24 10.67
C LYS A 86 19.18 1.02 10.36
N ASN A 87 19.95 0.58 9.36
CA ASN A 87 21.19 1.25 8.94
C ASN A 87 20.95 2.35 7.90
N LEU A 88 19.70 2.51 7.44
CA LEU A 88 19.34 3.61 6.55
C LEU A 88 19.36 4.92 7.33
N ASN A 89 19.98 5.93 6.78
CA ASN A 89 19.96 7.29 7.38
C ASN A 89 18.65 8.01 7.04
N ARG A 90 17.51 7.36 7.36
CA ARG A 90 16.17 7.85 7.08
C ARG A 90 15.20 7.33 8.14
N ASP A 91 14.23 8.14 8.50
CA ASP A 91 13.11 7.69 9.33
C ASP A 91 12.25 6.70 8.54
N ILE A 92 11.82 5.62 9.22
CA ILE A 92 10.92 4.63 8.65
C ILE A 92 9.62 4.63 9.44
N PHE A 93 8.52 4.76 8.73
CA PHE A 93 7.18 4.82 9.29
C PHE A 93 6.33 3.67 8.79
N PHE A 94 5.47 3.16 9.65
CA PHE A 94 4.48 2.15 9.33
C PHE A 94 3.07 2.76 9.29
N ILE A 95 2.31 2.42 8.27
CA ILE A 95 0.88 2.70 8.13
C ILE A 95 0.17 1.38 7.88
N GLY A 96 -0.74 0.99 8.77
CA GLY A 96 -1.40 -0.31 8.62
C GLY A 96 -2.58 -0.50 9.55
N SER A 97 -3.10 -1.73 9.58
CA SER A 97 -4.25 -2.09 10.40
C SER A 97 -4.04 -1.75 11.87
N GLU A 98 -5.09 -1.26 12.53
CA GLU A 98 -5.11 -1.08 14.00
C GLU A 98 -4.90 -2.39 14.77
N LEU A 99 -5.10 -3.55 14.11
CA LEU A 99 -4.89 -4.88 14.69
C LEU A 99 -3.45 -5.38 14.54
N ALA A 100 -2.60 -4.65 13.82
CA ALA A 100 -1.22 -5.03 13.57
C ALA A 100 -0.32 -4.64 14.75
N ASP A 101 0.46 -5.58 15.24
CA ASP A 101 1.51 -5.30 16.23
C ASP A 101 2.79 -4.85 15.51
N TYR A 102 2.85 -3.57 15.18
CA TYR A 102 4.00 -2.99 14.45
C TYR A 102 5.29 -2.98 15.29
N THR A 103 5.21 -3.13 16.62
CA THR A 103 6.40 -3.15 17.49
C THR A 103 7.33 -4.32 17.17
N LYS A 104 6.78 -5.38 16.59
CA LYS A 104 7.53 -6.54 16.10
C LYS A 104 8.45 -6.24 14.92
N LEU A 105 8.27 -5.10 14.25
CA LEU A 105 9.15 -4.66 13.17
C LEU A 105 10.46 -4.03 13.69
N GLY A 106 10.54 -3.78 15.00
CA GLY A 106 11.71 -3.20 15.67
C GLY A 106 11.58 -1.70 15.95
N ASP A 107 12.38 -1.22 16.90
CA ASP A 107 12.29 0.14 17.47
C ASP A 107 12.65 1.26 16.44
N HIS A 108 13.29 0.90 15.35
CA HIS A 108 13.64 1.84 14.27
C HIS A 108 12.47 2.17 13.35
N ILE A 109 11.37 1.43 13.44
CA ILE A 109 10.14 1.66 12.66
C ILE A 109 9.08 2.28 13.56
N LYS A 110 8.64 3.48 13.21
CA LYS A 110 7.68 4.27 13.97
C LYS A 110 6.28 4.11 13.39
N LEU A 111 5.26 4.07 14.24
CA LEU A 111 3.88 4.13 13.78
C LEU A 111 3.57 5.54 13.27
N ALA A 112 3.13 5.66 12.03
CA ALA A 112 2.63 6.91 11.47
C ALA A 112 1.11 7.01 11.58
N MET A 113 0.39 5.95 11.19
CA MET A 113 -1.06 5.94 11.18
C MET A 113 -1.62 4.53 11.32
N THR A 114 -2.66 4.37 12.11
CA THR A 114 -3.50 3.17 12.12
C THR A 114 -4.69 3.33 11.19
N VAL A 115 -4.99 2.28 10.45
CA VAL A 115 -6.16 2.16 9.59
C VAL A 115 -7.17 1.26 10.29
N PRO A 116 -8.41 1.72 10.52
CA PRO A 116 -9.45 0.89 11.12
C PRO A 116 -9.73 -0.36 10.29
N HIS A 117 -10.23 -1.39 10.94
CA HIS A 117 -10.78 -2.54 10.25
C HIS A 117 -11.88 -2.06 9.28
N HIS A 118 -11.90 -2.59 8.05
CA HIS A 118 -12.74 -2.07 6.96
C HIS A 118 -12.42 -0.61 6.53
N GLY A 119 -11.13 -0.27 6.39
CA GLY A 119 -10.64 1.07 6.09
C GLY A 119 -11.27 1.78 4.89
N LEU A 120 -11.76 1.06 3.85
CA LEU A 120 -12.52 1.70 2.77
C LEU A 120 -13.85 2.28 3.26
N ASN A 121 -14.54 1.58 4.14
CA ASN A 121 -15.77 2.10 4.76
C ASN A 121 -15.46 3.31 5.66
N TRP A 122 -14.31 3.28 6.31
CA TRP A 122 -13.84 4.42 7.11
C TRP A 122 -13.66 5.67 6.26
N ILE A 123 -12.94 5.61 5.14
CA ILE A 123 -12.80 6.77 4.24
C ILE A 123 -14.16 7.27 3.74
N LYS A 124 -15.05 6.33 3.38
CA LYS A 124 -16.39 6.69 2.90
C LYS A 124 -17.21 7.43 3.96
N ASN A 125 -17.18 6.96 5.18
CA ASN A 125 -18.04 7.46 6.25
C ASN A 125 -17.41 8.64 7.01
N GLU A 126 -16.07 8.68 7.09
CA GLU A 126 -15.31 9.65 7.86
C GLU A 126 -14.16 10.26 7.05
N PRO A 127 -14.43 10.86 5.86
CA PRO A 127 -13.37 11.38 4.99
C PRO A 127 -12.51 12.45 5.68
N TRP A 128 -13.09 13.23 6.57
CA TRP A 128 -12.38 14.26 7.32
C TRP A 128 -11.40 13.66 8.33
N ALA A 129 -11.76 12.56 8.98
CA ALA A 129 -10.84 11.86 9.89
C ALA A 129 -9.64 11.27 9.13
N TYR A 130 -9.85 10.77 7.92
CA TYR A 130 -8.78 10.34 7.02
C TYR A 130 -7.86 11.50 6.64
N LEU A 131 -8.43 12.60 6.14
CA LEU A 131 -7.65 13.79 5.74
C LEU A 131 -6.87 14.39 6.90
N ASP A 132 -7.44 14.42 8.09
CA ASP A 132 -6.78 14.95 9.28
C ASP A 132 -5.58 14.09 9.70
N LYS A 133 -5.72 12.76 9.64
CA LYS A 133 -4.63 11.83 9.90
C LYS A 133 -3.50 11.92 8.85
N THR A 134 -3.85 12.01 7.57
CA THR A 134 -2.84 12.06 6.48
C THR A 134 -2.15 13.41 6.36
N ARG A 135 -2.85 14.51 6.70
CA ARG A 135 -2.32 15.87 6.59
C ARG A 135 -0.98 16.08 7.29
N ASN A 136 -0.73 15.38 8.38
CA ASN A 136 0.47 15.52 9.19
C ASN A 136 1.58 14.53 8.86
N LEU A 137 1.38 13.67 7.84
CA LEU A 137 2.34 12.63 7.47
C LEU A 137 3.33 13.06 6.37
N HIS A 138 3.81 14.30 6.44
CA HIS A 138 4.71 14.85 5.42
C HIS A 138 6.13 15.06 5.96
N ASN A 139 6.69 14.04 6.60
CA ASN A 139 8.10 14.07 7.00
C ASN A 139 8.99 14.03 5.78
N LYS A 140 9.99 14.90 5.76
CA LYS A 140 10.97 14.94 4.66
C LYS A 140 11.92 13.76 4.74
N ASN A 141 12.27 13.24 3.58
CA ASN A 141 13.26 12.15 3.45
C ASN A 141 12.95 10.90 4.29
N ALA A 142 11.68 10.54 4.40
CA ALA A 142 11.23 9.36 5.12
C ALA A 142 10.85 8.20 4.20
N ILE A 143 10.75 6.99 4.75
CA ILE A 143 10.21 5.80 4.10
C ILE A 143 8.91 5.43 4.80
N TYR A 144 7.83 5.26 4.06
CA TYR A 144 6.55 4.81 4.57
C TYR A 144 6.23 3.41 4.05
N LEU A 145 6.09 2.47 4.95
CA LEU A 145 5.65 1.10 4.68
C LEU A 145 4.13 1.05 4.89
N VAL A 146 3.38 0.79 3.83
CA VAL A 146 1.91 0.86 3.86
C VAL A 146 1.31 -0.53 3.69
N ALA A 147 0.56 -0.99 4.69
CA ALA A 147 -0.10 -2.29 4.75
C ALA A 147 -1.60 -2.12 5.09
N ALA A 148 -2.38 -1.58 4.15
CA ALA A 148 -3.78 -1.21 4.37
C ALA A 148 -4.73 -1.81 3.30
N GLY A 149 -4.34 -2.93 2.70
CA GLY A 149 -5.11 -3.57 1.62
C GLY A 149 -5.35 -2.62 0.44
N PRO A 150 -6.55 -2.61 -0.16
CA PRO A 150 -6.86 -1.70 -1.27
C PRO A 150 -6.65 -0.23 -0.95
N LEU A 151 -6.83 0.16 0.31
CA LEU A 151 -6.64 1.54 0.76
C LEU A 151 -5.17 2.00 0.66
N SER A 152 -4.19 1.08 0.66
CA SER A 152 -2.78 1.43 0.47
C SER A 152 -2.55 2.28 -0.78
N LYS A 153 -3.26 1.96 -1.88
CA LYS A 153 -3.10 2.67 -3.16
C LYS A 153 -3.55 4.13 -3.05
N ILE A 154 -4.68 4.36 -2.38
CA ILE A 154 -5.21 5.71 -2.15
C ILE A 154 -4.26 6.48 -1.22
N ILE A 155 -3.84 5.88 -0.11
CA ILE A 155 -2.92 6.51 0.86
C ILE A 155 -1.61 6.90 0.17
N ILE A 156 -1.00 5.99 -0.59
CA ILE A 156 0.27 6.23 -1.28
C ILE A 156 0.12 7.35 -2.31
N HIS A 157 -0.94 7.31 -3.12
CA HIS A 157 -1.22 8.35 -4.10
C HIS A 157 -1.33 9.72 -3.43
N ASP A 158 -2.15 9.84 -2.38
CA ASP A 158 -2.37 11.10 -1.68
C ASP A 158 -1.10 11.63 -1.01
N LEU A 159 -0.38 10.76 -0.28
CA LEU A 159 0.86 11.15 0.41
C LEU A 159 1.97 11.52 -0.59
N TYR A 160 2.08 10.78 -1.70
CA TYR A 160 3.03 11.11 -2.74
C TYR A 160 2.71 12.44 -3.41
N TYR A 161 1.44 12.65 -3.79
CA TYR A 161 1.02 13.88 -4.44
C TYR A 161 1.25 15.10 -3.52
N VAL A 162 0.75 15.06 -2.30
CA VAL A 162 0.89 16.18 -1.35
C VAL A 162 2.34 16.33 -0.87
N GLY A 163 2.99 15.24 -0.50
CA GLY A 163 4.36 15.26 0.03
C GLY A 163 5.38 15.63 -1.03
N ASN A 164 5.48 14.85 -2.08
CA ASN A 164 6.57 14.97 -3.05
C ASN A 164 6.28 16.02 -4.12
N LYS A 165 5.04 16.10 -4.62
CA LYS A 165 4.70 17.03 -5.70
C LYS A 165 4.45 18.45 -5.23
N LEU A 166 3.68 18.64 -4.16
CA LEU A 166 3.34 19.95 -3.67
C LEU A 166 4.38 20.51 -2.67
N ASN A 167 4.94 19.67 -1.82
CA ASN A 167 5.86 20.09 -0.75
C ASN A 167 7.34 19.76 -1.02
N ASN A 168 7.64 19.18 -2.18
CA ASN A 168 9.00 18.78 -2.59
C ASN A 168 9.73 17.92 -1.55
N ASN A 169 9.02 16.98 -0.94
CA ASN A 169 9.57 15.97 -0.06
C ASN A 169 10.26 14.89 -0.89
N ASN A 170 11.35 14.32 -0.38
CA ASN A 170 12.04 13.18 -1.00
C ASN A 170 11.69 11.88 -0.24
N SER A 171 10.42 11.72 0.12
CA SER A 171 9.96 10.52 0.82
C SER A 171 9.57 9.41 -0.14
N GLN A 172 9.69 8.18 0.33
CA GLN A 172 9.29 6.98 -0.41
C GLN A 172 8.08 6.35 0.27
N TYR A 173 7.13 5.91 -0.52
CA TYR A 173 5.89 5.27 -0.07
C TYR A 173 5.80 3.90 -0.74
N ILE A 174 5.73 2.83 0.04
CA ILE A 174 5.83 1.46 -0.45
C ILE A 174 4.59 0.68 0.01
N ASP A 175 3.79 0.21 -0.93
CA ASP A 175 2.74 -0.76 -0.62
C ASP A 175 3.37 -2.13 -0.38
N ILE A 176 3.39 -2.54 0.87
CA ILE A 176 3.97 -3.82 1.27
C ILE A 176 2.93 -4.95 1.32
N GLY A 177 1.64 -4.64 1.07
CA GLY A 177 0.56 -5.62 1.09
C GLY A 177 0.54 -6.44 2.37
N SER A 178 0.46 -7.76 2.22
CA SER A 178 0.48 -8.75 3.30
C SER A 178 1.86 -9.40 3.53
N SER A 179 2.92 -8.85 2.98
CA SER A 179 4.26 -9.45 3.01
C SER A 179 4.87 -9.61 4.41
N LEU A 180 4.35 -8.88 5.40
CA LEU A 180 4.77 -8.94 6.79
C LEU A 180 3.67 -9.46 7.75
N ASP A 181 2.58 -10.00 7.25
CA ASP A 181 1.43 -10.41 8.06
C ASP A 181 1.77 -11.47 9.11
N ASN A 182 2.66 -12.41 8.77
CA ASN A 182 3.15 -13.43 9.71
C ASN A 182 3.88 -12.82 10.92
N ILE A 183 4.47 -11.65 10.78
CA ILE A 183 5.14 -10.91 11.85
C ILE A 183 4.11 -10.06 12.61
N LEU A 184 3.32 -9.30 11.87
CA LEU A 184 2.40 -8.29 12.43
C LEU A 184 1.21 -8.90 13.19
N PHE A 185 0.75 -10.10 12.79
CA PHE A 185 -0.49 -10.71 13.30
C PHE A 185 -0.29 -12.09 13.94
N ASP A 186 0.94 -12.60 14.06
CA ASP A 186 1.25 -13.97 14.52
C ASP A 186 0.50 -15.07 13.73
N LYS A 187 0.12 -14.78 12.51
CA LYS A 187 -0.57 -15.72 11.64
C LYS A 187 -0.23 -15.49 10.18
N ILE A 188 -0.20 -16.56 9.44
CA ILE A 188 -0.11 -16.48 7.98
C ILE A 188 -1.52 -16.18 7.48
N THR A 189 -1.72 -14.98 6.92
CA THR A 189 -3.00 -14.56 6.34
C THR A 189 -3.12 -15.04 4.90
N ARG A 190 -2.00 -15.32 4.24
CA ARG A 190 -1.92 -15.90 2.88
C ARG A 190 -0.80 -16.92 2.82
N SER A 191 -1.04 -18.03 2.11
CA SER A 191 0.03 -18.96 1.70
C SER A 191 0.71 -18.39 0.45
N TYR A 192 1.99 -18.25 0.52
CA TYR A 192 2.82 -17.84 -0.61
C TYR A 192 3.57 -19.06 -1.15
#